data_6e807667b97d5f7dee816a01f1e62b7d
#
_entry.id   6e807667b97d5f7dee816a01f1e62b7d
#
_cell.length_a   1.000
_cell.length_b   1.000
_cell.length_c   1.000
_cell.angle_alpha   90.00
_cell.angle_beta   90.00
_cell.angle_gamma   90.00
#
_symmetry.space_group_name_H-M   'P 1'
#
loop_
_entity.id
_entity.type
_entity.pdbx_description
1 polymer ?
#
loop_
_entity_poly.entity_id
_entity_poly.type
_entity_poly.pdbx_seq_one_letter_code
_entity_poly.pdbx_strand_id
1 'polypeptide(L)'
;MDAAVRVQAYRIAEHKDVRLPIMICQDGFITSHAVENIELLEDDIVKTFVGEYEPEHYLLKDNEPFAVGPYAVTNYVMEEFGQPMHAYDLDTIADHKIVVRRAEDGENFVTLDGQERELDSGMLMICDGEKPVGLAGIMGGENSMITDDVKDMLFEAACFDGTNIRLSSKRVGLRTDASGKFEKGLDPNNAESAINRACQLIEELGAGEVVAGMVDVYPEKKTETTIKFDPDYVNKLIGFNLTEEQMVSYFPALELKYDPETKLITIPTFRQDLVGMCDIAEEVARFYGYDNIPTTLPSGEATSGKLSYKLRIDEIARRVALYSGFSQGMSYSFESPKVYDKLLLPKDSKYRQSIVISNPLGEDFSVMRTTPLGGMLTSLATNYNRRNKDVRLFEMGNVYLPKELPLKELPDERMQLILGFYGEGDFFTMKGVVEELLEQVGMKKRVHYDAKAGKTFLHPGRQANIVYDGTVIGYLGEVHPTVCENYNMKTRAYIAVIDMPYVYEMSSFDKKYEGIAKFPAVSRDISMVVPKDIPVGKIEEAIESKAGKNLESYSLFDIYEGDQIEDGFKSVAYSIVFRAKDRTLEDSDIQSAMNKILKELESMGIELRA
;
A
#
# COMPACT_ATOMS: atom_id res chain seq x y z
N MET A 1 8.87 -29.01 17.16
CA MET A 1 8.05 -29.37 16.00
C MET A 1 8.27 -30.81 15.55
N ASP A 2 9.52 -31.18 15.26
CA ASP A 2 9.86 -32.54 14.81
C ASP A 2 9.48 -33.64 15.81
N ALA A 3 9.62 -33.36 17.11
CA ALA A 3 9.27 -34.31 18.16
C ALA A 3 7.77 -34.64 18.21
N ALA A 4 6.89 -33.66 18.06
CA ALA A 4 5.44 -33.86 18.05
C ALA A 4 4.97 -34.73 16.87
N VAL A 5 5.51 -34.47 15.68
CA VAL A 5 5.19 -35.26 14.47
C VAL A 5 5.69 -36.69 14.60
N ARG A 6 6.89 -36.90 15.11
CA ARG A 6 7.45 -38.24 15.34
C ARG A 6 6.66 -39.05 16.36
N VAL A 7 6.22 -38.43 17.45
CA VAL A 7 5.41 -39.09 18.48
C VAL A 7 4.09 -39.56 17.91
N GLN A 8 3.41 -38.74 17.11
CA GLN A 8 2.16 -39.13 16.48
C GLN A 8 2.34 -40.28 15.49
N ALA A 9 3.35 -40.24 14.63
CA ALA A 9 3.63 -41.32 13.67
C ALA A 9 3.93 -42.64 14.40
N TYR A 10 4.76 -42.62 15.44
CA TYR A 10 5.08 -43.82 16.24
C TYR A 10 3.83 -44.41 16.92
N ARG A 11 2.98 -43.55 17.51
CA ARG A 11 1.73 -43.98 18.17
C ARG A 11 0.74 -44.61 17.23
N ILE A 12 0.57 -44.08 16.02
CA ILE A 12 -0.28 -44.67 14.98
C ILE A 12 0.21 -46.06 14.59
N ALA A 13 1.53 -46.25 14.50
CA ALA A 13 2.13 -47.55 14.19
C ALA A 13 1.93 -48.57 15.33
N GLU A 14 2.02 -48.16 16.60
CA GLU A 14 1.94 -49.02 17.76
C GLU A 14 0.50 -49.35 18.19
N HIS A 15 -0.42 -48.39 18.06
CA HIS A 15 -1.82 -48.49 18.45
C HIS A 15 -2.75 -48.28 17.24
N LYS A 16 -3.06 -49.36 16.52
CA LYS A 16 -3.89 -49.34 15.31
C LYS A 16 -5.30 -48.75 15.50
N ASP A 17 -5.76 -48.59 16.74
CA ASP A 17 -7.11 -48.13 17.09
C ASP A 17 -7.18 -46.63 17.47
N VAL A 18 -6.07 -45.93 17.53
CA VAL A 18 -6.01 -44.51 17.92
C VAL A 18 -5.96 -43.64 16.68
N ARG A 19 -7.05 -42.96 16.36
CA ARG A 19 -7.11 -41.94 15.30
C ARG A 19 -6.68 -40.60 15.88
N LEU A 20 -5.39 -40.29 15.80
CA LEU A 20 -4.85 -38.97 16.16
C LEU A 20 -4.71 -38.14 14.89
N PRO A 21 -5.01 -36.82 14.93
CA PRO A 21 -4.72 -35.95 13.81
C PRO A 21 -3.21 -35.87 13.62
N ILE A 22 -2.76 -36.14 12.39
CA ILE A 22 -1.33 -36.03 12.05
C ILE A 22 -1.07 -34.62 11.59
N MET A 23 -0.12 -33.94 12.22
CA MET A 23 0.38 -32.65 11.79
C MET A 23 1.63 -32.85 10.94
N ILE A 24 1.57 -32.36 9.70
CA ILE A 24 2.70 -32.38 8.79
C ILE A 24 3.32 -30.99 8.78
N CYS A 25 4.61 -30.91 9.06
CA CYS A 25 5.38 -29.68 8.97
C CYS A 25 6.07 -29.62 7.60
N GLN A 26 5.70 -28.65 6.77
CA GLN A 26 6.35 -28.37 5.49
C GLN A 26 6.89 -26.93 5.51
N ASP A 27 8.19 -26.74 5.24
CA ASP A 27 8.86 -25.43 5.17
C ASP A 27 8.65 -24.53 6.41
N GLY A 28 8.60 -25.13 7.62
CA GLY A 28 8.39 -24.38 8.86
C GLY A 28 6.93 -24.01 9.16
N PHE A 29 5.98 -24.38 8.29
CA PHE A 29 4.56 -24.22 8.52
C PHE A 29 3.90 -25.54 8.94
N ILE A 30 3.07 -25.49 9.97
CA ILE A 30 2.25 -26.62 10.38
C ILE A 30 0.98 -26.61 9.54
N THR A 31 0.81 -27.59 8.68
CA THR A 31 -0.45 -27.82 7.99
C THR A 31 -1.18 -28.99 8.64
N SER A 32 -2.36 -28.74 9.20
CA SER A 32 -3.24 -29.82 9.66
C SER A 32 -3.96 -30.43 8.45
N HIS A 33 -3.69 -31.70 8.16
CA HIS A 33 -4.49 -32.47 7.22
C HIS A 33 -5.26 -33.52 8.01
N ALA A 34 -6.57 -33.51 7.92
CA ALA A 34 -7.39 -34.65 8.37
C ALA A 34 -7.11 -35.80 7.42
N VAL A 35 -6.40 -36.79 7.87
CA VAL A 35 -6.14 -38.00 7.08
C VAL A 35 -7.25 -39.01 7.38
N GLU A 36 -8.25 -39.05 6.53
CA GLU A 36 -9.25 -40.12 6.51
C GLU A 36 -8.62 -41.31 5.77
N ASN A 37 -8.57 -42.47 6.44
CA ASN A 37 -8.14 -43.76 5.90
C ASN A 37 -6.67 -43.91 5.58
N ILE A 38 -5.83 -44.03 6.63
CA ILE A 38 -4.47 -44.51 6.48
C ILE A 38 -4.47 -46.04 6.59
N GLU A 39 -4.20 -46.74 5.49
CA GLU A 39 -3.74 -48.12 5.57
C GLU A 39 -2.27 -48.10 6.03
N LEU A 40 -2.04 -48.47 7.29
CA LEU A 40 -0.70 -48.58 7.84
C LEU A 40 -0.02 -49.83 7.26
N LEU A 41 0.78 -49.65 6.26
CA LEU A 41 1.69 -50.71 5.76
C LEU A 41 2.94 -50.70 6.62
N GLU A 42 3.33 -51.88 7.10
CA GLU A 42 4.52 -52.11 7.89
C GLU A 42 5.75 -51.51 7.17
N ASP A 43 6.62 -50.83 7.91
CA ASP A 43 7.91 -50.21 7.50
C ASP A 43 7.91 -48.96 6.61
N ASP A 44 6.78 -48.54 6.02
CA ASP A 44 6.75 -47.40 5.08
C ASP A 44 5.98 -46.17 5.56
N ILE A 45 5.55 -46.12 6.82
CA ILE A 45 4.71 -45.07 7.36
C ILE A 45 5.36 -43.69 7.21
N VAL A 46 6.63 -43.58 7.54
CA VAL A 46 7.37 -42.30 7.47
C VAL A 46 7.50 -41.84 6.01
N LYS A 47 7.77 -42.73 5.08
CA LYS A 47 7.89 -42.41 3.66
C LYS A 47 6.58 -41.95 3.02
N THR A 48 5.45 -42.51 3.45
CA THR A 48 4.13 -42.15 2.94
C THR A 48 3.66 -40.78 3.41
N PHE A 49 4.08 -40.36 4.63
CA PHE A 49 3.66 -39.08 5.24
C PHE A 49 4.61 -37.91 5.00
N VAL A 50 5.88 -38.15 4.78
CA VAL A 50 6.90 -37.09 4.65
C VAL A 50 7.11 -36.66 3.20
N GLY A 51 6.46 -37.30 2.22
CA GLY A 51 6.57 -36.94 0.81
C GLY A 51 8.02 -37.00 0.31
N GLU A 52 8.47 -35.99 -0.44
CA GLU A 52 9.81 -35.91 -1.01
C GLU A 52 10.92 -35.48 -0.03
N TYR A 53 10.62 -35.32 1.29
CA TYR A 53 11.60 -34.96 2.30
C TYR A 53 12.55 -36.13 2.58
N GLU A 54 13.86 -35.83 2.64
CA GLU A 54 14.89 -36.82 2.90
C GLU A 54 14.63 -37.56 4.22
N PRO A 55 14.47 -38.89 4.19
CA PRO A 55 14.07 -39.69 5.37
C PRO A 55 15.08 -39.60 6.54
N GLU A 56 16.33 -39.21 6.24
CA GLU A 56 17.43 -39.23 7.19
C GLU A 56 17.24 -38.30 8.40
N HIS A 57 16.40 -37.30 8.30
CA HIS A 57 16.11 -36.38 9.42
C HIS A 57 15.00 -36.87 10.33
N TYR A 58 14.24 -37.89 9.94
CA TYR A 58 13.04 -38.35 10.64
C TYR A 58 13.07 -39.82 11.05
N LEU A 59 14.13 -40.55 10.66
CA LEU A 59 14.28 -41.94 11.06
C LEU A 59 14.72 -42.05 12.52
N LEU A 60 13.91 -42.76 13.29
CA LEU A 60 14.34 -43.29 14.60
C LEU A 60 15.59 -44.13 14.35
N LYS A 61 16.72 -43.70 14.92
CA LYS A 61 17.92 -44.54 14.94
C LYS A 61 17.63 -45.78 15.80
N ASP A 62 17.68 -46.91 15.12
CA ASP A 62 17.88 -48.24 15.75
C ASP A 62 16.94 -48.57 16.93
N ASN A 63 15.66 -48.85 16.69
CA ASN A 63 14.73 -49.51 17.63
C ASN A 63 14.78 -49.03 19.11
N GLU A 64 15.27 -47.84 19.37
CA GLU A 64 15.18 -47.25 20.71
C GLU A 64 13.74 -46.74 20.95
N PRO A 65 13.18 -47.00 22.14
CA PRO A 65 11.88 -46.48 22.47
C PRO A 65 11.90 -44.94 22.40
N PHE A 66 11.04 -44.37 21.59
CA PHE A 66 10.93 -42.91 21.41
C PHE A 66 10.38 -42.31 22.72
N ALA A 67 11.20 -41.53 23.40
CA ALA A 67 10.78 -40.80 24.59
C ALA A 67 9.77 -39.70 24.16
N VAL A 68 8.56 -39.76 24.67
CA VAL A 68 7.56 -38.69 24.51
C VAL A 68 7.96 -37.55 25.44
N GLY A 69 8.66 -36.57 24.90
CA GLY A 69 9.02 -35.39 25.67
C GLY A 69 7.80 -34.50 25.99
N PRO A 70 7.86 -33.74 27.09
CA PRO A 70 6.78 -32.84 27.52
C PRO A 70 6.37 -31.82 26.48
N TYR A 71 7.26 -31.39 25.61
CA TYR A 71 6.96 -30.50 24.48
C TYR A 71 5.98 -31.11 23.48
N ALA A 72 6.01 -32.43 23.26
CA ALA A 72 5.06 -33.08 22.40
C ALA A 72 3.66 -33.03 23.02
N VAL A 73 3.55 -33.24 24.32
CA VAL A 73 2.27 -33.19 25.06
C VAL A 73 1.71 -31.78 25.10
N THR A 74 2.51 -30.77 25.44
CA THR A 74 2.06 -29.38 25.52
C THR A 74 1.64 -28.83 24.16
N ASN A 75 2.37 -29.17 23.08
CA ASN A 75 2.00 -28.79 21.71
C ASN A 75 0.72 -29.50 21.26
N TYR A 76 0.56 -30.77 21.59
CA TYR A 76 -0.67 -31.51 21.27
C TYR A 76 -1.89 -30.87 21.94
N VAL A 77 -1.81 -30.59 23.25
CA VAL A 77 -2.89 -29.95 24.01
C VAL A 77 -3.15 -28.54 23.48
N MET A 78 -2.12 -27.79 23.11
CA MET A 78 -2.29 -26.49 22.49
C MET A 78 -3.12 -26.55 21.19
N GLU A 79 -2.93 -27.58 20.38
CA GLU A 79 -3.73 -27.73 19.13
C GLU A 79 -5.13 -28.33 19.39
N GLU A 80 -5.26 -29.24 20.39
CA GLU A 80 -6.56 -29.84 20.75
C GLU A 80 -7.48 -28.85 21.47
N PHE A 81 -6.94 -28.06 22.42
CA PHE A 81 -7.68 -27.15 23.30
C PHE A 81 -7.52 -25.66 22.96
N GLY A 82 -6.62 -25.32 22.04
CA GLY A 82 -6.29 -23.92 21.77
C GLY A 82 -5.47 -23.25 22.89
N GLN A 83 -5.08 -24.01 23.93
CA GLN A 83 -4.42 -23.51 25.13
C GLN A 83 -2.91 -23.77 25.08
N PRO A 84 -2.06 -22.73 24.87
CA PRO A 84 -0.63 -22.91 25.01
C PRO A 84 -0.26 -23.25 26.45
N MET A 85 0.68 -24.17 26.60
CA MET A 85 1.19 -24.64 27.88
C MET A 85 2.70 -24.59 27.92
N HIS A 86 3.26 -24.48 29.11
CA HIS A 86 4.69 -24.62 29.32
C HIS A 86 4.98 -25.74 30.33
N ALA A 87 6.19 -26.27 30.26
CA ALA A 87 6.66 -27.29 31.19
C ALA A 87 8.06 -26.90 31.72
N TYR A 88 8.23 -26.97 33.01
CA TYR A 88 9.46 -26.67 33.71
C TYR A 88 10.01 -27.92 34.35
N ASP A 89 11.34 -28.04 34.42
CA ASP A 89 11.99 -28.95 35.36
C ASP A 89 11.85 -28.37 36.78
N LEU A 90 11.09 -29.07 37.64
CA LEU A 90 10.77 -28.58 38.98
C LEU A 90 12.03 -28.38 39.86
N ASP A 91 13.09 -29.16 39.65
CA ASP A 91 14.35 -29.03 40.37
C ASP A 91 15.09 -27.73 40.03
N THR A 92 14.77 -27.11 38.88
CA THR A 92 15.34 -25.81 38.45
C THR A 92 14.58 -24.60 38.99
N ILE A 93 13.37 -24.80 39.56
CA ILE A 93 12.51 -23.76 40.10
C ILE A 93 12.83 -23.48 41.54
N ALA A 94 13.49 -22.33 41.80
CA ALA A 94 13.89 -21.93 43.15
C ALA A 94 12.67 -21.76 44.08
N ASP A 95 12.81 -22.25 45.32
CA ASP A 95 11.76 -22.25 46.35
C ASP A 95 10.46 -22.98 45.94
N HIS A 96 10.47 -23.77 44.86
CA HIS A 96 9.27 -24.41 44.27
C HIS A 96 8.10 -23.42 44.15
N LYS A 97 8.40 -22.22 43.65
CA LYS A 97 7.46 -21.11 43.61
C LYS A 97 7.45 -20.46 42.22
N ILE A 98 6.26 -20.17 41.74
CA ILE A 98 6.07 -19.36 40.54
C ILE A 98 5.55 -17.97 40.95
N VAL A 99 6.20 -16.92 40.42
CA VAL A 99 5.87 -15.51 40.64
C VAL A 99 5.68 -14.83 39.31
N VAL A 100 4.49 -14.30 39.07
CA VAL A 100 4.20 -13.50 37.85
C VAL A 100 4.40 -12.03 38.20
N ARG A 101 5.31 -11.34 37.50
CA ARG A 101 5.61 -9.92 37.70
C ARG A 101 5.85 -9.20 36.37
N ARG A 102 5.89 -7.89 36.41
CA ARG A 102 6.42 -7.11 35.29
C ARG A 102 7.95 -7.18 35.27
N ALA A 103 8.53 -7.13 34.07
CA ALA A 103 9.96 -6.94 33.93
C ALA A 103 10.41 -5.57 34.46
N GLU A 104 11.70 -5.42 34.73
CA GLU A 104 12.31 -4.11 34.97
C GLU A 104 12.81 -3.51 33.64
N ASP A 105 12.86 -2.16 33.55
CA ASP A 105 13.39 -1.52 32.34
C ASP A 105 14.90 -1.82 32.20
N GLY A 106 15.28 -2.42 31.06
CA GLY A 106 16.66 -2.86 30.80
C GLY A 106 17.00 -4.23 31.38
N GLU A 107 16.03 -4.98 31.91
CA GLU A 107 16.24 -6.35 32.36
C GLU A 107 16.60 -7.24 31.15
N ASN A 108 17.70 -7.99 31.25
CA ASN A 108 18.12 -8.94 30.23
C ASN A 108 17.64 -10.35 30.54
N PHE A 109 17.12 -11.03 29.52
CA PHE A 109 16.62 -12.39 29.64
C PHE A 109 16.99 -13.23 28.42
N VAL A 110 17.50 -14.45 28.66
CA VAL A 110 17.84 -15.38 27.57
C VAL A 110 16.68 -16.35 27.38
N THR A 111 16.09 -16.30 26.17
CA THR A 111 15.00 -17.19 25.80
C THR A 111 15.50 -18.55 25.32
N LEU A 112 14.60 -19.56 25.21
CA LEU A 112 14.91 -20.94 24.78
C LEU A 112 15.63 -21.04 23.43
N ASP A 113 15.55 -20.02 22.59
CA ASP A 113 16.28 -19.92 21.31
C ASP A 113 17.73 -19.42 21.48
N GLY A 114 18.19 -19.26 22.70
CA GLY A 114 19.55 -18.81 23.03
C GLY A 114 19.81 -17.33 22.77
N GLN A 115 18.75 -16.53 22.51
CA GLN A 115 18.89 -15.10 22.25
C GLN A 115 18.70 -14.29 23.52
N GLU A 116 19.65 -13.37 23.77
CA GLU A 116 19.52 -12.36 24.82
C GLU A 116 18.58 -11.25 24.38
N ARG A 117 17.61 -10.91 25.24
CA ARG A 117 16.58 -9.91 24.95
C ARG A 117 16.54 -8.88 26.07
N GLU A 118 16.58 -7.61 25.68
CA GLU A 118 16.38 -6.48 26.58
C GLU A 118 14.88 -6.24 26.73
N LEU A 119 14.42 -6.21 27.99
CA LEU A 119 13.01 -6.11 28.35
C LEU A 119 12.69 -4.72 28.89
N ASP A 120 11.40 -4.42 28.96
CA ASP A 120 10.88 -3.21 29.59
C ASP A 120 9.71 -3.52 30.55
N SER A 121 9.37 -2.56 31.40
CA SER A 121 8.32 -2.67 32.42
C SER A 121 6.91 -2.90 31.87
N GLY A 122 6.72 -2.81 30.55
CA GLY A 122 5.48 -3.20 29.88
C GLY A 122 5.31 -4.70 29.70
N MET A 123 6.38 -5.49 29.82
CA MET A 123 6.40 -6.94 29.58
C MET A 123 6.10 -7.73 30.84
N LEU A 124 5.47 -8.89 30.68
CA LEU A 124 5.12 -9.78 31.77
C LEU A 124 6.09 -10.96 31.81
N MET A 125 6.56 -11.29 33.02
CA MET A 125 7.54 -12.35 33.28
C MET A 125 6.95 -13.42 34.17
N ILE A 126 7.31 -14.66 33.87
CA ILE A 126 7.20 -15.78 34.80
C ILE A 126 8.54 -15.92 35.49
N CYS A 127 8.54 -15.89 36.82
CA CYS A 127 9.74 -16.01 37.66
C CYS A 127 9.56 -17.15 38.63
N ASP A 128 10.66 -17.68 39.13
CA ASP A 128 10.69 -18.51 40.32
C ASP A 128 10.89 -17.67 41.59
N GLY A 129 11.37 -18.25 42.67
CA GLY A 129 11.65 -17.52 43.91
C GLY A 129 12.83 -16.53 43.81
N GLU A 130 13.71 -16.67 42.82
CA GLU A 130 14.97 -15.93 42.73
C GLU A 130 15.16 -15.21 41.39
N LYS A 131 14.73 -15.81 40.26
CA LYS A 131 15.08 -15.37 38.90
C LYS A 131 13.91 -15.47 37.92
N PRO A 132 13.95 -14.77 36.76
CA PRO A 132 13.00 -14.97 35.66
C PRO A 132 13.27 -16.34 34.99
N VAL A 133 12.19 -17.06 34.67
CA VAL A 133 12.21 -18.39 34.03
C VAL A 133 11.42 -18.41 32.69
N GLY A 134 10.67 -17.36 32.38
CA GLY A 134 9.93 -17.28 31.12
C GLY A 134 9.44 -15.88 30.82
N LEU A 135 9.40 -15.54 29.52
CA LEU A 135 8.69 -14.38 29.01
C LEU A 135 7.23 -14.80 28.76
N ALA A 136 6.33 -14.31 29.59
CA ALA A 136 4.95 -14.78 29.68
C ALA A 136 4.24 -14.83 28.31
N GLY A 137 3.70 -15.99 27.95
CA GLY A 137 2.92 -16.21 26.72
C GLY A 137 3.70 -16.09 25.42
N ILE A 138 5.03 -15.92 25.48
CA ILE A 138 5.90 -15.78 24.31
C ILE A 138 6.88 -16.94 24.23
N MET A 139 7.81 -17.04 25.19
CA MET A 139 8.82 -18.10 25.19
C MET A 139 9.41 -18.33 26.59
N GLY A 140 9.67 -19.58 26.97
CA GLY A 140 10.36 -19.94 28.19
C GLY A 140 11.82 -19.50 28.21
N GLY A 141 12.45 -19.56 29.35
CA GLY A 141 13.86 -19.25 29.54
C GLY A 141 14.76 -20.46 29.29
N GLU A 142 15.96 -20.22 28.77
CA GLU A 142 17.00 -21.23 28.64
C GLU A 142 17.35 -21.87 30.00
N ASN A 143 17.30 -21.07 31.07
CA ASN A 143 17.67 -21.45 32.42
C ASN A 143 16.66 -22.37 33.15
N SER A 144 15.54 -22.67 32.55
CA SER A 144 14.49 -23.57 33.06
C SER A 144 14.08 -24.62 32.02
N MET A 145 14.89 -24.79 30.98
CA MET A 145 14.67 -25.75 29.92
C MET A 145 14.68 -27.18 30.49
N ILE A 146 13.73 -28.00 30.04
CA ILE A 146 13.71 -29.42 30.35
C ILE A 146 14.85 -30.12 29.63
N THR A 147 15.60 -30.90 30.37
CA THR A 147 16.73 -31.72 29.89
C THR A 147 16.39 -33.20 29.96
N ASP A 148 17.24 -34.06 29.39
CA ASP A 148 17.06 -35.53 29.43
C ASP A 148 17.13 -36.10 30.85
N ASP A 149 17.66 -35.36 31.84
CA ASP A 149 17.80 -35.77 33.23
C ASP A 149 16.62 -35.39 34.13
N VAL A 150 15.55 -34.76 33.57
CA VAL A 150 14.39 -34.31 34.33
C VAL A 150 13.70 -35.50 35.05
N LYS A 151 13.38 -35.29 36.32
CA LYS A 151 12.65 -36.27 37.14
C LYS A 151 11.26 -35.82 37.49
N ASP A 152 11.14 -34.59 37.97
CA ASP A 152 9.90 -33.99 38.40
C ASP A 152 9.59 -32.78 37.52
N MET A 153 8.39 -32.75 36.94
CA MET A 153 7.99 -31.76 35.95
C MET A 153 6.79 -30.97 36.42
N LEU A 154 6.83 -29.66 36.22
CA LEU A 154 5.75 -28.75 36.50
C LEU A 154 5.13 -28.26 35.20
N PHE A 155 3.82 -28.53 34.97
CA PHE A 155 3.07 -27.94 33.90
C PHE A 155 2.46 -26.60 34.28
N GLU A 156 2.53 -25.64 33.36
CA GLU A 156 1.84 -24.36 33.41
C GLU A 156 0.78 -24.28 32.30
N ALA A 157 -0.46 -23.94 32.67
CA ALA A 157 -1.48 -23.49 31.77
C ALA A 157 -1.98 -22.13 32.26
N ALA A 158 -1.70 -21.08 31.52
CA ALA A 158 -2.01 -19.72 31.93
C ALA A 158 -2.85 -19.00 30.88
N CYS A 159 -3.52 -17.92 31.28
CA CYS A 159 -4.17 -17.00 30.37
C CYS A 159 -3.63 -15.58 30.64
N PHE A 160 -3.16 -14.92 29.60
CA PHE A 160 -2.56 -13.60 29.65
C PHE A 160 -3.37 -12.58 28.87
N ASP A 161 -3.22 -11.29 29.21
CA ASP A 161 -3.80 -10.20 28.44
C ASP A 161 -3.23 -10.18 27.01
N GLY A 162 -4.09 -10.46 26.03
CA GLY A 162 -3.68 -10.59 24.63
C GLY A 162 -3.03 -9.32 24.06
N THR A 163 -3.46 -8.13 24.51
CA THR A 163 -2.85 -6.86 24.10
C THR A 163 -1.42 -6.76 24.62
N ASN A 164 -1.19 -7.16 25.87
CA ASN A 164 0.15 -7.16 26.46
C ASN A 164 1.07 -8.12 25.69
N ILE A 165 0.63 -9.35 25.44
CA ILE A 165 1.43 -10.33 24.69
C ILE A 165 1.76 -9.84 23.29
N ARG A 166 0.78 -9.29 22.56
CA ARG A 166 1.00 -8.73 21.21
C ARG A 166 2.04 -7.60 21.21
N LEU A 167 1.95 -6.68 22.16
CA LEU A 167 2.90 -5.56 22.26
C LEU A 167 4.30 -6.03 22.66
N SER A 168 4.39 -6.94 23.62
CA SER A 168 5.67 -7.51 24.09
C SER A 168 6.35 -8.31 22.98
N SER A 169 5.63 -9.21 22.31
CA SER A 169 6.11 -9.99 21.17
C SER A 169 6.66 -9.09 20.04
N LYS A 170 5.93 -8.00 19.72
CA LYS A 170 6.39 -7.03 18.72
C LYS A 170 7.66 -6.29 19.14
N ARG A 171 7.79 -5.91 20.42
CA ARG A 171 8.97 -5.19 20.93
C ARG A 171 10.23 -6.03 20.92
N VAL A 172 10.13 -7.28 21.38
CA VAL A 172 11.28 -8.20 21.37
C VAL A 172 11.54 -8.82 19.98
N GLY A 173 10.64 -8.55 18.99
CA GLY A 173 10.77 -9.08 17.63
C GLY A 173 10.61 -10.61 17.56
N LEU A 174 9.88 -11.22 18.50
CA LEU A 174 9.69 -12.67 18.60
C LEU A 174 8.21 -13.03 18.55
N ARG A 175 7.80 -13.69 17.48
CA ARG A 175 6.46 -14.25 17.32
C ARG A 175 6.53 -15.77 17.39
N THR A 176 5.76 -16.37 18.29
CA THR A 176 5.64 -17.82 18.48
C THR A 176 4.19 -18.24 18.26
N ASP A 177 3.92 -19.56 18.12
CA ASP A 177 2.56 -20.09 18.04
C ASP A 177 1.77 -19.75 19.31
N ALA A 178 2.39 -19.85 20.48
CA ALA A 178 1.81 -19.45 21.75
C ALA A 178 1.41 -17.98 21.76
N SER A 179 2.32 -17.07 21.41
CA SER A 179 2.02 -15.63 21.34
C SER A 179 0.92 -15.32 20.34
N GLY A 180 0.87 -16.03 19.22
CA GLY A 180 -0.19 -15.91 18.21
C GLY A 180 -1.58 -16.34 18.69
N LYS A 181 -1.67 -17.33 19.61
CA LYS A 181 -2.91 -17.73 20.26
C LYS A 181 -3.30 -16.76 21.38
N PHE A 182 -2.36 -16.38 22.26
CA PHE A 182 -2.64 -15.44 23.36
C PHE A 182 -3.06 -14.06 22.86
N GLU A 183 -2.44 -13.53 21.80
CA GLU A 183 -2.80 -12.19 21.28
C GLU A 183 -4.26 -12.07 20.81
N LYS A 184 -4.87 -13.20 20.45
CA LYS A 184 -6.28 -13.27 20.03
C LYS A 184 -7.26 -13.38 21.21
N GLY A 185 -6.74 -13.57 22.41
CA GLY A 185 -7.53 -13.82 23.62
C GLY A 185 -7.88 -15.30 23.77
N LEU A 186 -7.63 -15.84 24.96
CA LEU A 186 -7.99 -17.20 25.35
C LEU A 186 -9.01 -17.18 26.48
N ASP A 187 -9.75 -18.29 26.65
CA ASP A 187 -10.66 -18.47 27.76
C ASP A 187 -9.89 -18.91 29.01
N PRO A 188 -9.82 -18.11 30.07
CA PRO A 188 -9.14 -18.54 31.29
C PRO A 188 -9.78 -19.76 31.96
N ASN A 189 -11.07 -20.04 31.70
CA ASN A 189 -11.72 -21.25 32.23
C ASN A 189 -11.24 -22.54 31.54
N ASN A 190 -10.55 -22.44 30.39
CA ASN A 190 -10.03 -23.59 29.66
C ASN A 190 -8.71 -24.13 30.24
N ALA A 191 -7.98 -23.34 31.02
CA ALA A 191 -6.66 -23.70 31.55
C ALA A 191 -6.68 -25.00 32.38
N GLU A 192 -7.68 -25.19 33.24
CA GLU A 192 -7.84 -26.41 34.05
C GLU A 192 -8.09 -27.63 33.19
N SER A 193 -8.97 -27.54 32.18
CA SER A 193 -9.26 -28.66 31.27
C SER A 193 -8.03 -29.06 30.46
N ALA A 194 -7.26 -28.07 30.00
CA ALA A 194 -6.04 -28.30 29.23
C ALA A 194 -4.96 -28.99 30.06
N ILE A 195 -4.73 -28.55 31.31
CA ILE A 195 -3.73 -29.17 32.19
C ILE A 195 -4.12 -30.60 32.58
N ASN A 196 -5.41 -30.84 32.84
CA ASN A 196 -5.93 -32.17 33.09
C ASN A 196 -5.74 -33.11 31.90
N ARG A 197 -5.92 -32.57 30.67
CA ARG A 197 -5.67 -33.35 29.45
C ARG A 197 -4.18 -33.66 29.26
N ALA A 198 -3.30 -32.72 29.55
CA ALA A 198 -1.86 -32.98 29.53
C ALA A 198 -1.45 -34.06 30.52
N CYS A 199 -1.95 -34.00 31.74
CA CYS A 199 -1.75 -35.05 32.76
C CYS A 199 -2.25 -36.40 32.31
N GLN A 200 -3.48 -36.46 31.76
CA GLN A 200 -4.06 -37.69 31.20
C GLN A 200 -3.16 -38.28 30.11
N LEU A 201 -2.65 -37.43 29.19
CA LEU A 201 -1.75 -37.89 28.13
C LEU A 201 -0.47 -38.48 28.67
N ILE A 202 0.13 -37.89 29.73
CA ILE A 202 1.33 -38.40 30.36
C ILE A 202 1.11 -39.81 30.90
N GLU A 203 -0.03 -40.06 31.57
CA GLU A 203 -0.40 -41.40 32.09
C GLU A 203 -0.71 -42.41 30.99
N GLU A 204 -1.53 -42.02 29.99
CA GLU A 204 -1.88 -42.85 28.83
C GLU A 204 -0.65 -43.26 28.00
N LEU A 205 0.33 -42.40 27.92
CA LEU A 205 1.59 -42.63 27.22
C LEU A 205 2.60 -43.43 28.05
N GLY A 206 2.33 -43.65 29.36
CA GLY A 206 3.29 -44.25 30.25
C GLY A 206 4.57 -43.47 30.41
N ALA A 207 4.51 -42.14 30.20
CA ALA A 207 5.66 -41.23 30.22
C ALA A 207 6.00 -40.75 31.65
N GLY A 208 5.08 -40.92 32.60
CA GLY A 208 5.24 -40.55 34.00
C GLY A 208 4.02 -40.82 34.84
N GLU A 209 4.09 -40.55 36.13
CA GLU A 209 2.99 -40.62 37.10
C GLU A 209 2.55 -39.19 37.47
N VAL A 210 1.24 -38.93 37.49
CA VAL A 210 0.73 -37.60 37.89
C VAL A 210 0.67 -37.52 39.41
N VAL A 211 1.39 -36.51 39.96
CA VAL A 211 1.34 -36.20 41.40
C VAL A 211 0.04 -35.47 41.72
N ALA A 212 -0.64 -35.89 42.78
CA ALA A 212 -1.91 -35.28 43.18
C ALA A 212 -1.73 -33.84 43.66
N GLY A 213 -2.60 -32.97 43.20
CA GLY A 213 -2.67 -31.54 43.55
C GLY A 213 -2.44 -30.61 42.39
N MET A 214 -3.16 -29.50 42.40
CA MET A 214 -3.07 -28.41 41.43
C MET A 214 -3.13 -27.09 42.20
N VAL A 215 -2.31 -26.12 41.78
CA VAL A 215 -2.42 -24.75 42.27
C VAL A 215 -3.12 -23.92 41.20
N ASP A 216 -4.31 -23.39 41.53
CA ASP A 216 -5.09 -22.50 40.65
C ASP A 216 -5.19 -21.09 41.26
N VAL A 217 -4.63 -20.10 40.57
CA VAL A 217 -4.70 -18.70 40.95
C VAL A 217 -5.52 -17.94 39.90
N TYR A 218 -6.81 -17.87 40.16
CA TYR A 218 -7.79 -17.23 39.25
C TYR A 218 -8.63 -16.20 40.01
N PRO A 219 -8.08 -14.97 40.25
CA PRO A 219 -8.72 -13.97 41.13
C PRO A 219 -9.99 -13.37 40.57
N GLU A 220 -10.08 -13.17 39.25
CA GLU A 220 -11.24 -12.59 38.58
C GLU A 220 -11.85 -13.61 37.61
N LYS A 221 -12.78 -14.44 38.13
CA LYS A 221 -13.42 -15.49 37.31
C LYS A 221 -14.30 -14.89 36.22
N LYS A 222 -13.98 -15.23 34.97
CA LYS A 222 -14.80 -14.91 33.82
C LYS A 222 -16.09 -15.70 33.85
N THR A 223 -17.21 -15.03 33.66
CA THR A 223 -18.55 -15.61 33.61
C THR A 223 -19.18 -15.49 32.24
N GLU A 224 -20.15 -16.34 31.96
CA GLU A 224 -20.97 -16.25 30.75
C GLU A 224 -21.63 -14.85 30.66
N THR A 225 -21.72 -14.32 29.46
CA THR A 225 -22.41 -13.06 29.16
C THR A 225 -23.73 -13.33 28.46
N THR A 226 -24.59 -12.32 28.35
CA THR A 226 -25.88 -12.47 27.67
C THR A 226 -26.09 -11.41 26.61
N ILE A 227 -26.68 -11.79 25.47
CA ILE A 227 -27.11 -10.91 24.39
C ILE A 227 -28.62 -11.05 24.22
N LYS A 228 -29.34 -9.91 24.14
CA LYS A 228 -30.77 -9.94 23.85
C LYS A 228 -30.98 -10.24 22.37
N PHE A 229 -31.68 -11.34 22.08
CA PHE A 229 -31.94 -11.78 20.72
C PHE A 229 -33.02 -10.96 20.03
N ASP A 230 -32.75 -10.54 18.80
CA ASP A 230 -33.67 -9.80 17.93
C ASP A 230 -33.68 -10.44 16.53
N PRO A 231 -34.61 -11.36 16.25
CA PRO A 231 -34.72 -12.02 14.93
C PRO A 231 -34.99 -11.07 13.78
N ASP A 232 -35.72 -9.97 14.03
CA ASP A 232 -36.01 -8.97 12.99
C ASP A 232 -34.74 -8.21 12.58
N TYR A 233 -33.88 -7.90 13.57
CA TYR A 233 -32.58 -7.32 13.29
C TYR A 233 -31.73 -8.25 12.42
N VAL A 234 -31.66 -9.54 12.75
CA VAL A 234 -30.90 -10.56 11.97
C VAL A 234 -31.39 -10.62 10.53
N ASN A 235 -32.71 -10.77 10.34
CA ASN A 235 -33.32 -10.82 9.01
C ASN A 235 -33.06 -9.55 8.21
N LYS A 236 -33.16 -8.37 8.84
CA LYS A 236 -32.90 -7.08 8.19
C LYS A 236 -31.45 -6.90 7.81
N LEU A 237 -30.51 -7.32 8.67
CA LEU A 237 -29.08 -7.17 8.43
C LEU A 237 -28.61 -8.05 7.27
N ILE A 238 -29.07 -9.32 7.25
CA ILE A 238 -28.57 -10.31 6.30
C ILE A 238 -29.43 -10.36 5.03
N GLY A 239 -30.69 -9.93 5.11
CA GLY A 239 -31.65 -9.99 3.99
C GLY A 239 -32.40 -11.32 3.89
N PHE A 240 -32.56 -12.04 5.01
CA PHE A 240 -33.34 -13.27 5.11
C PHE A 240 -34.79 -13.04 5.52
N ASN A 241 -35.53 -14.12 5.58
CA ASN A 241 -36.85 -14.24 6.21
C ASN A 241 -36.94 -15.56 7.01
N LEU A 242 -35.98 -15.76 7.90
CA LEU A 242 -35.98 -16.93 8.80
C LEU A 242 -36.90 -16.67 9.99
N THR A 243 -37.57 -17.74 10.48
CA THR A 243 -38.31 -17.64 11.74
C THR A 243 -37.35 -17.66 12.94
N GLU A 244 -37.82 -17.21 14.11
CA GLU A 244 -37.07 -17.31 15.35
C GLU A 244 -36.64 -18.73 15.65
N GLU A 245 -37.55 -19.70 15.47
CA GLU A 245 -37.29 -21.13 15.73
C GLU A 245 -36.19 -21.68 14.81
N GLN A 246 -36.17 -21.26 13.55
CA GLN A 246 -35.12 -21.66 12.62
C GLN A 246 -33.74 -21.14 13.05
N MET A 247 -33.67 -19.87 13.44
CA MET A 247 -32.40 -19.26 13.91
C MET A 247 -31.93 -19.92 15.21
N VAL A 248 -32.83 -20.11 16.17
CA VAL A 248 -32.54 -20.73 17.47
C VAL A 248 -32.08 -22.17 17.31
N SER A 249 -32.53 -22.88 16.26
CA SER A 249 -32.11 -24.27 16.01
C SER A 249 -30.62 -24.43 15.76
N TYR A 250 -29.90 -23.36 15.40
CA TYR A 250 -28.46 -23.39 15.21
C TYR A 250 -27.67 -23.19 16.51
N PHE A 251 -28.26 -22.57 17.54
CA PHE A 251 -27.59 -22.22 18.78
C PHE A 251 -26.98 -23.40 19.54
N PRO A 252 -27.63 -24.55 19.66
CA PRO A 252 -27.04 -25.68 20.37
C PRO A 252 -25.70 -26.17 19.78
N ALA A 253 -25.54 -26.11 18.45
CA ALA A 253 -24.31 -26.49 17.78
C ALA A 253 -23.15 -25.47 18.05
N LEU A 254 -23.49 -24.30 18.56
CA LEU A 254 -22.57 -23.23 18.95
C LEU A 254 -22.40 -23.15 20.48
N GLU A 255 -23.00 -24.09 21.22
CA GLU A 255 -23.08 -24.07 22.69
C GLU A 255 -23.77 -22.81 23.28
N LEU A 256 -24.56 -22.12 22.46
CA LEU A 256 -25.35 -20.98 22.91
C LEU A 256 -26.65 -21.46 23.56
N LYS A 257 -26.97 -20.94 24.74
CA LYS A 257 -28.21 -21.27 25.46
C LYS A 257 -29.22 -20.13 25.25
N TYR A 258 -30.41 -20.44 24.74
CA TYR A 258 -31.45 -19.44 24.50
C TYR A 258 -32.61 -19.63 25.46
N ASP A 259 -33.03 -18.53 26.09
CA ASP A 259 -34.22 -18.47 26.92
C ASP A 259 -35.38 -17.80 26.16
N PRO A 260 -36.44 -18.50 25.77
CA PRO A 260 -37.55 -17.94 25.01
C PRO A 260 -38.41 -16.95 25.78
N GLU A 261 -38.41 -16.97 27.14
CA GLU A 261 -39.19 -16.08 27.95
C GLU A 261 -38.54 -14.66 28.02
N THR A 262 -37.25 -14.62 28.24
CA THR A 262 -36.47 -13.39 28.34
C THR A 262 -35.88 -12.94 27.00
N LYS A 263 -35.83 -13.81 26.01
CA LYS A 263 -35.15 -13.66 24.73
C LYS A 263 -33.65 -13.36 24.91
N LEU A 264 -33.03 -13.95 25.91
CA LEU A 264 -31.62 -13.85 26.16
C LEU A 264 -30.88 -15.06 25.60
N ILE A 265 -29.77 -14.79 24.90
CA ILE A 265 -28.79 -15.77 24.50
C ILE A 265 -27.64 -15.70 25.51
N THR A 266 -27.35 -16.81 26.18
CA THR A 266 -26.18 -16.94 27.03
C THR A 266 -24.99 -17.38 26.20
N ILE A 267 -23.90 -16.62 26.26
CA ILE A 267 -22.68 -16.79 25.50
C ILE A 267 -21.65 -17.48 26.39
N PRO A 268 -21.11 -18.63 25.97
CA PRO A 268 -20.06 -19.32 26.71
C PRO A 268 -18.77 -18.48 26.72
N THR A 269 -17.97 -18.65 27.75
CA THR A 269 -16.77 -17.82 28.00
C THR A 269 -15.69 -17.92 26.94
N PHE A 270 -15.63 -19.03 26.19
CA PHE A 270 -14.68 -19.22 25.11
C PHE A 270 -15.05 -18.45 23.81
N ARG A 271 -16.33 -18.05 23.64
CA ARG A 271 -16.79 -17.24 22.50
C ARG A 271 -16.63 -15.73 22.81
N GLN A 272 -15.39 -15.27 22.87
CA GLN A 272 -15.07 -13.87 23.13
C GLN A 272 -15.39 -12.93 21.97
N ASP A 273 -15.60 -13.49 20.81
CA ASP A 273 -15.98 -12.84 19.56
C ASP A 273 -17.45 -12.41 19.55
N LEU A 274 -18.32 -13.06 20.34
CA LEU A 274 -19.76 -12.78 20.37
C LEU A 274 -20.06 -11.69 21.41
N VAL A 275 -20.03 -10.44 20.98
CA VAL A 275 -20.24 -9.26 21.85
C VAL A 275 -21.53 -8.52 21.54
N GLY A 276 -22.14 -8.73 20.38
CA GLY A 276 -23.35 -8.02 19.95
C GLY A 276 -24.23 -8.80 19.00
N MET A 277 -25.37 -8.19 18.64
CA MET A 277 -26.34 -8.82 17.73
C MET A 277 -25.81 -9.04 16.32
N CYS A 278 -24.83 -8.24 15.87
CA CYS A 278 -24.18 -8.45 14.57
C CYS A 278 -23.41 -9.78 14.53
N ASP A 279 -22.79 -10.16 15.65
CA ASP A 279 -22.03 -11.40 15.74
C ASP A 279 -22.98 -12.61 15.74
N ILE A 280 -24.11 -12.51 16.44
CA ILE A 280 -25.18 -13.53 16.38
C ILE A 280 -25.75 -13.63 14.96
N ALA A 281 -25.92 -12.50 14.27
CA ALA A 281 -26.38 -12.51 12.88
C ALA A 281 -25.38 -13.21 11.94
N GLU A 282 -24.09 -13.01 12.15
CA GLU A 282 -23.03 -13.73 11.43
C GLU A 282 -23.14 -15.23 11.64
N GLU A 283 -23.28 -15.69 12.88
CA GLU A 283 -23.45 -17.11 13.19
C GLU A 283 -24.68 -17.71 12.50
N VAL A 284 -25.81 -17.02 12.55
CA VAL A 284 -27.02 -17.47 11.84
C VAL A 284 -26.77 -17.54 10.34
N ALA A 285 -26.12 -16.55 9.74
CA ALA A 285 -25.81 -16.53 8.32
C ALA A 285 -24.87 -17.67 7.92
N ARG A 286 -23.86 -17.95 8.75
CA ARG A 286 -22.88 -19.01 8.52
C ARG A 286 -23.53 -20.40 8.55
N PHE A 287 -24.41 -20.66 9.53
CA PHE A 287 -25.11 -21.93 9.65
C PHE A 287 -26.22 -22.11 8.61
N TYR A 288 -26.92 -21.03 8.26
CA TYR A 288 -27.90 -21.08 7.17
C TYR A 288 -27.22 -21.28 5.81
N GLY A 289 -26.02 -20.79 5.64
CA GLY A 289 -25.21 -20.86 4.44
C GLY A 289 -25.24 -19.55 3.64
N TYR A 290 -24.08 -18.97 3.39
CA TYR A 290 -23.92 -17.74 2.62
C TYR A 290 -24.47 -17.82 1.19
N ASP A 291 -24.43 -19.01 0.58
CA ASP A 291 -24.98 -19.24 -0.77
C ASP A 291 -26.51 -19.07 -0.84
N ASN A 292 -27.20 -19.14 0.31
CA ASN A 292 -28.62 -18.89 0.41
C ASN A 292 -28.99 -17.41 0.56
N ILE A 293 -28.00 -16.51 0.67
CA ILE A 293 -28.26 -15.07 0.75
C ILE A 293 -28.69 -14.55 -0.64
N PRO A 294 -29.91 -13.98 -0.77
CA PRO A 294 -30.39 -13.51 -2.06
C PRO A 294 -29.61 -12.31 -2.54
N THR A 295 -29.27 -12.29 -3.82
CA THR A 295 -28.72 -11.10 -4.45
C THR A 295 -29.81 -10.04 -4.59
N THR A 296 -29.62 -8.89 -3.96
CA THR A 296 -30.56 -7.75 -4.01
C THR A 296 -29.90 -6.51 -4.59
N LEU A 297 -30.70 -5.63 -5.17
CA LEU A 297 -30.22 -4.31 -5.59
C LEU A 297 -30.10 -3.40 -4.36
N PRO A 298 -29.06 -2.55 -4.30
CA PRO A 298 -28.96 -1.54 -3.25
C PRO A 298 -30.22 -0.64 -3.24
N SER A 299 -30.76 -0.39 -2.06
CA SER A 299 -31.88 0.50 -1.84
C SER A 299 -31.42 1.74 -1.07
N GLY A 300 -31.79 2.92 -1.55
CA GLY A 300 -31.43 4.18 -0.90
C GLY A 300 -32.09 5.36 -1.57
N GLU A 301 -32.01 6.52 -0.94
CA GLU A 301 -32.48 7.76 -1.55
C GLU A 301 -31.66 8.09 -2.79
N ALA A 302 -32.32 8.39 -3.89
CA ALA A 302 -31.68 8.84 -5.10
C ALA A 302 -31.03 10.22 -4.84
N THR A 303 -29.73 10.27 -4.92
CA THR A 303 -28.99 11.53 -4.82
C THR A 303 -28.47 11.95 -6.20
N SER A 304 -28.44 13.26 -6.44
CA SER A 304 -27.82 13.82 -7.63
C SER A 304 -26.31 13.74 -7.50
N GLY A 305 -25.73 12.60 -7.94
CA GLY A 305 -24.28 12.42 -7.98
C GLY A 305 -23.65 13.34 -9.02
N LYS A 306 -22.58 14.05 -8.64
CA LYS A 306 -21.75 14.84 -9.54
C LYS A 306 -20.28 14.80 -9.09
N LEU A 307 -19.39 14.96 -10.05
CA LEU A 307 -17.97 15.14 -9.71
C LEU A 307 -17.79 16.48 -8.99
N SER A 308 -16.93 16.51 -7.98
CA SER A 308 -16.44 17.76 -7.40
C SER A 308 -15.67 18.55 -8.46
N TYR A 309 -15.46 19.83 -8.22
CA TYR A 309 -14.72 20.70 -9.15
C TYR A 309 -13.33 20.12 -9.48
N LYS A 310 -12.59 19.70 -8.45
CA LYS A 310 -11.30 19.04 -8.61
C LYS A 310 -11.37 17.77 -9.45
N LEU A 311 -12.26 16.84 -9.11
CA LEU A 311 -12.42 15.58 -9.84
C LEU A 311 -12.87 15.79 -11.29
N ARG A 312 -13.62 16.87 -11.58
CA ARG A 312 -13.98 17.24 -12.94
C ARG A 312 -12.76 17.67 -13.75
N ILE A 313 -11.85 18.45 -13.16
CA ILE A 313 -10.59 18.84 -13.80
C ILE A 313 -9.72 17.62 -14.06
N ASP A 314 -9.57 16.75 -13.05
CA ASP A 314 -8.80 15.50 -13.17
C ASP A 314 -9.34 14.62 -14.31
N GLU A 315 -10.66 14.51 -14.42
CA GLU A 315 -11.30 13.73 -15.48
C GLU A 315 -11.09 14.35 -16.87
N ILE A 316 -11.15 15.67 -16.98
CA ILE A 316 -10.85 16.37 -18.25
C ILE A 316 -9.38 16.15 -18.63
N ALA A 317 -8.46 16.32 -17.69
CA ALA A 317 -7.03 16.13 -17.92
C ALA A 317 -6.74 14.68 -18.40
N ARG A 318 -7.36 13.70 -17.76
CA ARG A 318 -7.26 12.28 -18.16
C ARG A 318 -7.79 12.06 -19.58
N ARG A 319 -8.94 12.61 -19.91
CA ARG A 319 -9.53 12.48 -21.25
C ARG A 319 -8.68 13.11 -22.33
N VAL A 320 -8.15 14.31 -22.09
CA VAL A 320 -7.26 14.96 -23.05
C VAL A 320 -6.02 14.11 -23.30
N ALA A 321 -5.39 13.58 -22.26
CA ALA A 321 -4.26 12.68 -22.42
C ALA A 321 -4.63 11.43 -23.24
N LEU A 322 -5.74 10.78 -22.92
CA LEU A 322 -6.23 9.60 -23.67
C LEU A 322 -6.50 9.91 -25.15
N TYR A 323 -7.19 11.03 -25.46
CA TYR A 323 -7.50 11.41 -26.83
C TYR A 323 -6.27 11.87 -27.61
N SER A 324 -5.21 12.31 -26.92
CA SER A 324 -3.90 12.60 -27.49
C SER A 324 -3.05 11.34 -27.71
N GLY A 325 -3.63 10.15 -27.48
CA GLY A 325 -2.98 8.85 -27.72
C GLY A 325 -2.12 8.34 -26.57
N PHE A 326 -2.23 8.92 -25.37
CA PHE A 326 -1.50 8.43 -24.19
C PHE A 326 -2.29 7.34 -23.47
N SER A 327 -1.60 6.35 -22.95
CA SER A 327 -2.14 5.35 -22.03
C SER A 327 -1.82 5.72 -20.59
N GLN A 328 -2.77 5.49 -19.68
CA GLN A 328 -2.55 5.75 -18.25
C GLN A 328 -1.62 4.70 -17.65
N GLY A 329 -0.56 5.15 -17.01
CA GLY A 329 0.31 4.36 -16.14
C GLY A 329 0.04 4.67 -14.68
N MET A 330 0.45 3.74 -13.81
CA MET A 330 0.47 3.93 -12.36
C MET A 330 1.79 3.38 -11.84
N SER A 331 2.61 4.23 -11.28
CA SER A 331 3.87 3.85 -10.65
C SER A 331 3.78 3.93 -9.13
N TYR A 332 4.69 3.24 -8.44
CA TYR A 332 4.76 3.33 -6.99
C TYR A 332 5.13 4.74 -6.53
N SER A 333 4.60 5.13 -5.37
CA SER A 333 5.02 6.36 -4.67
C SER A 333 6.36 6.19 -3.94
N PHE A 334 6.89 5.00 -3.91
CA PHE A 334 8.19 4.64 -3.33
C PHE A 334 9.22 4.46 -4.42
N GLU A 335 10.43 4.95 -4.19
CA GLU A 335 11.53 4.81 -5.15
C GLU A 335 12.89 4.64 -4.46
N SER A 336 13.90 4.29 -5.23
CA SER A 336 15.28 4.25 -4.77
C SER A 336 15.88 5.65 -4.75
N PRO A 337 16.66 6.03 -3.74
CA PRO A 337 17.42 7.31 -3.77
C PRO A 337 18.39 7.41 -4.94
N LYS A 338 18.75 6.31 -5.60
CA LYS A 338 19.55 6.28 -6.84
C LYS A 338 18.89 6.98 -8.03
N VAL A 339 17.56 7.20 -7.96
CA VAL A 339 16.81 7.93 -9.00
C VAL A 339 17.36 9.34 -9.20
N TYR A 340 17.79 9.99 -8.15
CA TYR A 340 18.29 11.36 -8.22
C TYR A 340 19.60 11.48 -8.99
N ASP A 341 20.47 10.47 -8.90
CA ASP A 341 21.70 10.41 -9.70
C ASP A 341 21.39 10.08 -11.15
N LYS A 342 20.44 9.16 -11.41
CA LYS A 342 19.97 8.87 -12.77
C LYS A 342 19.40 10.10 -13.47
N LEU A 343 18.75 11.00 -12.73
CA LEU A 343 18.17 12.26 -13.21
C LEU A 343 19.19 13.42 -13.26
N LEU A 344 20.47 13.18 -12.98
CA LEU A 344 21.53 14.17 -12.95
C LEU A 344 21.22 15.36 -12.00
N LEU A 345 20.48 15.11 -10.92
CA LEU A 345 20.15 16.15 -9.97
C LEU A 345 21.38 16.55 -9.15
N PRO A 346 21.65 17.85 -8.97
CA PRO A 346 22.72 18.33 -8.07
C PRO A 346 22.56 17.78 -6.66
N LYS A 347 23.66 17.69 -5.91
CA LYS A 347 23.63 17.16 -4.54
C LYS A 347 22.80 18.00 -3.57
N ASP A 348 22.72 19.29 -3.81
CA ASP A 348 21.93 20.27 -3.05
C ASP A 348 20.51 20.47 -3.58
N SER A 349 20.10 19.68 -4.55
CA SER A 349 18.76 19.76 -5.13
C SER A 349 17.67 19.47 -4.08
N LYS A 350 16.63 20.30 -4.05
CA LYS A 350 15.44 20.08 -3.20
C LYS A 350 14.75 18.74 -3.47
N TYR A 351 14.85 18.21 -4.68
CA TYR A 351 14.31 16.89 -5.00
C TYR A 351 14.97 15.74 -4.24
N ARG A 352 16.20 15.93 -3.72
CA ARG A 352 16.88 14.94 -2.89
C ARG A 352 16.45 14.94 -1.43
N GLN A 353 15.63 15.91 -1.03
CA GLN A 353 15.04 15.96 0.31
C GLN A 353 13.82 15.05 0.35
N SER A 354 14.04 13.75 0.37
CA SER A 354 12.99 12.74 0.38
C SER A 354 12.77 12.16 1.78
N ILE A 355 11.55 11.73 2.02
CA ILE A 355 11.15 11.06 3.25
C ILE A 355 11.62 9.61 3.18
N VAL A 356 12.39 9.17 4.17
CA VAL A 356 12.86 7.79 4.29
C VAL A 356 11.79 6.96 4.98
N ILE A 357 11.51 5.78 4.43
CA ILE A 357 10.53 4.83 4.96
C ILE A 357 11.20 4.00 6.05
N SER A 358 10.57 3.87 7.21
CA SER A 358 11.15 3.17 8.37
C SER A 358 11.28 1.66 8.18
N ASN A 359 10.40 1.05 7.39
CA ASN A 359 10.37 -0.40 7.12
C ASN A 359 10.20 -0.68 5.62
N PRO A 360 11.19 -0.29 4.77
CA PRO A 360 11.07 -0.42 3.32
C PRO A 360 11.13 -1.88 2.87
N LEU A 361 10.50 -2.17 1.73
CA LEU A 361 10.59 -3.47 1.06
C LEU A 361 11.97 -3.74 0.40
N GLY A 362 12.94 -2.90 0.66
CA GLY A 362 14.28 -2.92 0.12
C GLY A 362 14.74 -1.53 -0.32
N GLU A 363 15.99 -1.38 -0.74
CA GLU A 363 16.57 -0.10 -1.15
C GLU A 363 15.80 0.56 -2.30
N ASP A 364 15.27 -0.24 -3.22
CA ASP A 364 14.53 0.25 -4.40
C ASP A 364 13.20 0.92 -4.05
N PHE A 365 12.72 0.76 -2.81
CA PHE A 365 11.46 1.32 -2.31
C PHE A 365 11.64 2.02 -0.97
N SER A 366 12.81 2.64 -0.76
CA SER A 366 13.21 3.15 0.56
C SER A 366 12.87 4.62 0.82
N VAL A 367 12.48 5.38 -0.20
CA VAL A 367 12.10 6.78 -0.06
C VAL A 367 10.79 7.11 -0.77
N MET A 368 10.07 8.11 -0.25
CA MET A 368 8.91 8.67 -0.94
C MET A 368 9.36 9.55 -2.11
N ARG A 369 8.73 9.39 -3.27
CA ARG A 369 9.05 10.17 -4.48
C ARG A 369 8.80 11.66 -4.29
N THR A 370 9.75 12.47 -4.68
CA THR A 370 9.65 13.94 -4.74
C THR A 370 9.36 14.47 -6.15
N THR A 371 9.39 13.59 -7.14
CA THR A 371 9.10 13.87 -8.56
C THR A 371 8.51 12.60 -9.20
N PRO A 372 7.61 12.71 -10.17
CA PRO A 372 7.05 11.54 -10.85
C PRO A 372 7.96 10.99 -11.96
N LEU A 373 9.13 11.61 -12.18
CA LEU A 373 10.03 11.30 -13.29
C LEU A 373 10.60 9.89 -13.21
N GLY A 374 10.97 9.43 -12.01
CA GLY A 374 11.57 8.11 -11.80
C GLY A 374 10.68 6.99 -12.32
N GLY A 375 9.42 6.99 -11.90
CA GLY A 375 8.40 6.02 -12.33
C GLY A 375 8.10 6.10 -13.82
N MET A 376 7.91 7.31 -14.37
CA MET A 376 7.63 7.51 -15.79
C MET A 376 8.79 7.02 -16.67
N LEU A 377 10.02 7.43 -16.38
CA LEU A 377 11.18 7.03 -17.18
C LEU A 377 11.45 5.52 -17.08
N THR A 378 11.22 4.91 -15.92
CA THR A 378 11.29 3.45 -15.76
C THR A 378 10.23 2.74 -16.62
N SER A 379 9.01 3.27 -16.67
CA SER A 379 7.92 2.70 -17.49
C SER A 379 8.21 2.82 -18.99
N LEU A 380 8.71 3.99 -19.43
CA LEU A 380 9.14 4.18 -20.82
C LEU A 380 10.31 3.24 -21.17
N ALA A 381 11.32 3.12 -20.30
CA ALA A 381 12.47 2.24 -20.48
C ALA A 381 12.07 0.77 -20.56
N THR A 382 11.13 0.33 -19.72
CA THR A 382 10.60 -1.04 -19.75
C THR A 382 9.95 -1.35 -21.10
N ASN A 383 9.16 -0.43 -21.63
CA ASN A 383 8.54 -0.57 -22.95
C ASN A 383 9.58 -0.54 -24.06
N TYR A 384 10.55 0.37 -23.99
CA TYR A 384 11.65 0.45 -24.97
C TYR A 384 12.44 -0.86 -25.04
N ASN A 385 12.81 -1.44 -23.89
CA ASN A 385 13.55 -2.68 -23.80
C ASN A 385 12.72 -3.88 -24.28
N ARG A 386 11.38 -3.80 -24.24
CA ARG A 386 10.45 -4.74 -24.87
C ARG A 386 10.24 -4.50 -26.36
N ARG A 387 11.00 -3.59 -26.96
CA ARG A 387 10.99 -3.24 -28.40
C ARG A 387 9.68 -2.62 -28.89
N ASN A 388 8.90 -2.02 -28.02
CA ASN A 388 7.78 -1.17 -28.43
C ASN A 388 8.37 0.08 -29.10
N LYS A 389 7.91 0.42 -30.32
CA LYS A 389 8.52 1.45 -31.16
C LYS A 389 8.04 2.86 -30.81
N ASP A 390 6.77 3.00 -30.47
CA ASP A 390 6.09 4.26 -30.15
C ASP A 390 5.28 4.05 -28.87
N VAL A 391 5.58 4.84 -27.84
CA VAL A 391 4.95 4.70 -26.52
C VAL A 391 4.64 6.07 -25.95
N ARG A 392 3.39 6.26 -25.54
CA ARG A 392 2.89 7.47 -24.89
C ARG A 392 2.20 7.12 -23.60
N LEU A 393 2.72 7.58 -22.48
CA LEU A 393 2.20 7.29 -21.15
C LEU A 393 1.92 8.58 -20.39
N PHE A 394 0.87 8.56 -19.57
CA PHE A 394 0.63 9.58 -18.58
C PHE A 394 0.32 8.99 -17.22
N GLU A 395 0.58 9.74 -16.17
CA GLU A 395 0.23 9.40 -14.81
C GLU A 395 -0.25 10.66 -14.06
N MET A 396 -1.30 10.49 -13.27
CA MET A 396 -1.71 11.48 -12.26
C MET A 396 -1.41 10.87 -10.89
N GLY A 397 -0.48 11.45 -10.18
CA GLY A 397 -0.03 10.90 -8.90
C GLY A 397 0.58 11.94 -7.98
N ASN A 398 0.54 11.66 -6.68
CA ASN A 398 1.13 12.53 -5.68
C ASN A 398 2.66 12.41 -5.65
N VAL A 399 3.31 13.53 -5.41
CA VAL A 399 4.69 13.62 -4.91
C VAL A 399 4.65 14.12 -3.46
N TYR A 400 5.69 13.83 -2.71
CA TYR A 400 5.72 14.06 -1.26
C TYR A 400 6.86 15.00 -0.92
N LEU A 401 6.54 16.25 -0.66
CA LEU A 401 7.53 17.30 -0.43
C LEU A 401 7.60 17.65 1.06
N PRO A 402 8.65 17.23 1.77
CA PRO A 402 8.79 17.57 3.18
C PRO A 402 9.07 19.05 3.34
N LYS A 403 8.49 19.68 4.36
CA LYS A 403 8.83 21.04 4.75
C LYS A 403 10.16 21.09 5.52
N GLU A 404 10.38 20.07 6.36
CA GLU A 404 11.63 19.85 7.09
C GLU A 404 11.87 18.33 7.28
N LEU A 405 13.13 17.96 7.49
CA LEU A 405 13.54 16.60 7.84
C LEU A 405 14.39 16.62 9.12
N PRO A 406 14.16 15.71 10.09
CA PRO A 406 13.09 14.71 10.15
C PRO A 406 11.70 15.36 10.20
N LEU A 407 10.68 14.65 9.72
CA LEU A 407 9.31 15.17 9.67
C LEU A 407 8.79 15.51 11.07
N LYS A 408 8.21 16.72 11.23
CA LYS A 408 7.41 17.13 12.40
C LYS A 408 5.92 17.27 12.09
N GLU A 409 5.60 17.40 10.80
CA GLU A 409 4.23 17.48 10.29
C GLU A 409 4.12 16.70 8.97
N LEU A 410 2.91 16.47 8.49
CA LEU A 410 2.67 15.81 7.21
C LEU A 410 3.30 16.62 6.06
N PRO A 411 3.89 15.94 5.05
CA PRO A 411 4.45 16.61 3.89
C PRO A 411 3.38 17.27 3.02
N ASP A 412 3.80 18.13 2.10
CA ASP A 412 2.96 18.59 1.00
C ASP A 412 2.76 17.41 0.02
N GLU A 413 1.57 16.82 0.04
CA GLU A 413 1.15 15.77 -0.90
C GLU A 413 0.57 16.42 -2.15
N ARG A 414 1.45 16.68 -3.10
CA ARG A 414 1.14 17.45 -4.30
C ARG A 414 0.79 16.56 -5.48
N MET A 415 -0.44 16.66 -5.96
CA MET A 415 -0.85 15.99 -7.20
C MET A 415 -0.14 16.60 -8.39
N GLN A 416 0.52 15.75 -9.20
CA GLN A 416 1.13 16.13 -10.47
C GLN A 416 0.59 15.25 -11.60
N LEU A 417 0.40 15.87 -12.77
CA LEU A 417 0.22 15.15 -14.02
C LEU A 417 1.57 15.10 -14.71
N ILE A 418 2.02 13.89 -15.03
CA ILE A 418 3.17 13.68 -15.90
C ILE A 418 2.71 13.02 -17.21
N LEU A 419 3.23 13.54 -18.32
CA LEU A 419 3.14 12.96 -19.64
C LEU A 419 4.54 12.58 -20.10
N GLY A 420 4.69 11.44 -20.75
CA GLY A 420 5.97 11.00 -21.28
C GLY A 420 5.79 10.17 -22.54
N PHE A 421 6.63 10.39 -23.56
CA PHE A 421 6.63 9.59 -24.77
C PHE A 421 8.01 9.47 -25.41
N TYR A 422 8.16 8.46 -26.25
CA TYR A 422 9.22 8.31 -27.26
C TYR A 422 8.61 7.70 -28.53
N GLY A 423 9.32 7.82 -29.64
CA GLY A 423 8.87 7.36 -30.96
C GLY A 423 8.49 8.53 -31.85
N GLU A 424 7.28 8.53 -32.40
CA GLU A 424 6.80 9.60 -33.27
C GLU A 424 6.43 10.87 -32.48
N GLY A 425 6.93 12.00 -32.93
CA GLY A 425 6.70 13.30 -32.32
C GLY A 425 7.96 13.97 -31.79
N ASP A 426 7.80 15.19 -31.32
CA ASP A 426 8.86 16.07 -30.88
C ASP A 426 8.42 16.95 -29.70
N PHE A 427 9.24 17.98 -29.41
CA PHE A 427 8.92 18.99 -28.39
C PHE A 427 7.57 19.67 -28.63
N PHE A 428 7.24 19.99 -29.90
CA PHE A 428 6.00 20.69 -30.24
C PHE A 428 4.78 19.78 -30.13
N THR A 429 4.95 18.48 -30.36
CA THR A 429 3.91 17.50 -30.09
C THR A 429 3.52 17.52 -28.60
N MET A 430 4.50 17.46 -27.69
CA MET A 430 4.25 17.56 -26.25
C MET A 430 3.62 18.89 -25.86
N LYS A 431 4.14 19.99 -26.44
CA LYS A 431 3.62 21.34 -26.21
C LYS A 431 2.15 21.45 -26.59
N GLY A 432 1.76 20.92 -27.76
CA GLY A 432 0.36 20.92 -28.22
C GLY A 432 -0.58 20.16 -27.28
N VAL A 433 -0.17 19.01 -26.76
CA VAL A 433 -0.94 18.27 -25.76
C VAL A 433 -1.14 19.06 -24.48
N VAL A 434 -0.10 19.74 -24.00
CA VAL A 434 -0.19 20.61 -22.82
C VAL A 434 -1.13 21.79 -23.07
N GLU A 435 -1.06 22.43 -24.24
CA GLU A 435 -1.92 23.56 -24.60
C GLU A 435 -3.39 23.13 -24.65
N GLU A 436 -3.69 22.01 -25.33
CA GLU A 436 -5.04 21.44 -25.37
C GLU A 436 -5.57 21.13 -23.97
N LEU A 437 -4.74 20.53 -23.12
CA LEU A 437 -5.12 20.22 -21.75
C LEU A 437 -5.50 21.48 -20.97
N LEU A 438 -4.66 22.52 -21.01
CA LEU A 438 -4.91 23.76 -20.28
C LEU A 438 -6.11 24.53 -20.81
N GLU A 439 -6.37 24.48 -22.11
CA GLU A 439 -7.58 25.03 -22.73
C GLU A 439 -8.85 24.29 -22.26
N GLN A 440 -8.84 22.95 -22.30
CA GLN A 440 -10.01 22.14 -21.94
C GLN A 440 -10.36 22.23 -20.45
N VAL A 441 -9.41 22.42 -19.57
CA VAL A 441 -9.67 22.70 -18.14
C VAL A 441 -10.08 24.15 -17.90
N GLY A 442 -10.17 24.98 -18.94
CA GLY A 442 -10.72 26.35 -18.88
C GLY A 442 -9.72 27.41 -18.40
N MET A 443 -8.44 27.22 -18.66
CA MET A 443 -7.42 28.23 -18.46
C MET A 443 -7.43 29.20 -19.64
N LYS A 444 -8.08 30.35 -19.46
CA LYS A 444 -8.45 31.29 -20.54
C LYS A 444 -7.34 32.23 -20.98
N LYS A 445 -6.34 32.44 -20.13
CA LYS A 445 -5.21 33.28 -20.47
C LYS A 445 -4.20 32.49 -21.28
N ARG A 446 -3.42 33.21 -22.06
CA ARG A 446 -2.34 32.61 -22.84
C ARG A 446 -1.30 31.97 -21.94
N VAL A 447 -0.88 30.76 -22.33
CA VAL A 447 0.26 30.05 -21.71
C VAL A 447 1.56 30.53 -22.35
N HIS A 448 2.53 30.89 -21.53
CA HIS A 448 3.87 31.29 -21.97
C HIS A 448 4.87 30.17 -21.68
N TYR A 449 5.89 30.07 -22.52
CA TYR A 449 6.94 29.07 -22.37
C TYR A 449 8.28 29.78 -22.17
N ASP A 450 8.85 29.64 -20.96
CA ASP A 450 10.17 30.19 -20.65
C ASP A 450 11.24 29.13 -20.88
N ALA A 451 12.06 29.33 -21.92
CA ALA A 451 13.12 28.40 -22.31
C ALA A 451 14.24 28.27 -21.24
N LYS A 452 14.28 29.16 -20.24
CA LYS A 452 15.28 29.12 -19.15
C LYS A 452 14.80 28.24 -17.98
N ALA A 453 14.27 27.06 -18.24
CA ALA A 453 13.76 26.14 -17.19
C ALA A 453 14.86 25.61 -16.26
N GLY A 454 16.10 25.50 -16.75
CA GLY A 454 17.27 25.12 -15.94
C GLY A 454 17.18 23.70 -15.33
N LYS A 455 16.43 22.78 -15.94
CA LYS A 455 16.28 21.41 -15.47
C LYS A 455 17.43 20.54 -15.97
N THR A 456 18.24 19.99 -15.07
CA THR A 456 19.40 19.15 -15.42
C THR A 456 19.04 17.85 -16.10
N PHE A 457 17.85 17.34 -15.84
CA PHE A 457 17.32 16.10 -16.45
C PHE A 457 16.69 16.33 -17.84
N LEU A 458 16.62 17.57 -18.32
CA LEU A 458 16.15 17.91 -19.66
C LEU A 458 17.31 18.39 -20.54
N HIS A 459 17.14 18.25 -21.84
CA HIS A 459 18.09 18.76 -22.83
C HIS A 459 18.20 20.29 -22.74
N PRO A 460 19.40 20.87 -22.61
CA PRO A 460 19.57 22.30 -22.31
C PRO A 460 18.96 23.24 -23.33
N GLY A 461 18.89 22.85 -24.61
CA GLY A 461 18.30 23.65 -25.69
C GLY A 461 16.84 23.27 -26.05
N ARG A 462 16.22 22.30 -25.37
CA ARG A 462 14.86 21.82 -25.68
C ARG A 462 14.05 21.59 -24.42
N GLN A 463 13.92 22.63 -23.62
CA GLN A 463 13.18 22.65 -22.38
C GLN A 463 12.49 23.99 -22.16
N ALA A 464 11.38 24.00 -21.47
CA ALA A 464 10.71 25.23 -21.05
C ALA A 464 9.93 25.04 -19.75
N ASN A 465 9.85 26.12 -18.95
CA ASN A 465 8.82 26.23 -17.93
C ASN A 465 7.48 26.58 -18.60
N ILE A 466 6.41 26.00 -18.07
CA ILE A 466 5.02 26.35 -18.43
C ILE A 466 4.60 27.45 -17.48
N VAL A 467 4.35 28.65 -18.03
CA VAL A 467 4.02 29.84 -17.24
C VAL A 467 2.60 30.28 -17.56
N TYR A 468 1.77 30.38 -16.55
CA TYR A 468 0.41 30.88 -16.68
C TYR A 468 0.18 32.01 -15.68
N ASP A 469 -0.27 33.17 -16.18
CA ASP A 469 -0.52 34.38 -15.38
C ASP A 469 0.67 34.74 -14.45
N GLY A 470 1.89 34.64 -14.98
CA GLY A 470 3.13 34.92 -14.24
C GLY A 470 3.60 33.81 -13.28
N THR A 471 2.85 32.73 -13.12
CA THR A 471 3.18 31.60 -12.24
C THR A 471 3.70 30.42 -13.04
N VAL A 472 4.79 29.82 -12.61
CA VAL A 472 5.29 28.55 -13.18
C VAL A 472 4.43 27.41 -12.65
N ILE A 473 3.63 26.81 -13.55
CA ILE A 473 2.70 25.71 -13.22
C ILE A 473 3.24 24.32 -13.59
N GLY A 474 4.40 24.28 -14.24
CA GLY A 474 5.00 23.03 -14.70
C GLY A 474 6.21 23.26 -15.60
N TYR A 475 6.64 22.20 -16.25
CA TYR A 475 7.73 22.23 -17.22
C TYR A 475 7.56 21.11 -18.25
N LEU A 476 8.19 21.29 -19.43
CA LEU A 476 8.26 20.28 -20.47
C LEU A 476 9.60 20.30 -21.20
N GLY A 477 9.93 19.23 -21.86
CA GLY A 477 11.14 19.18 -22.69
C GLY A 477 11.53 17.79 -23.15
N GLU A 478 12.58 17.76 -23.98
CA GLU A 478 13.29 16.55 -24.34
C GLU A 478 14.11 16.09 -23.12
N VAL A 479 14.05 14.82 -22.78
CA VAL A 479 14.86 14.23 -21.70
C VAL A 479 16.33 14.31 -22.09
N HIS A 480 17.19 14.65 -21.13
CA HIS A 480 18.63 14.74 -21.37
C HIS A 480 19.18 13.40 -21.90
N PRO A 481 20.02 13.36 -22.95
CA PRO A 481 20.55 12.11 -23.51
C PRO A 481 21.18 11.19 -22.47
N THR A 482 21.99 11.73 -21.57
CA THR A 482 22.61 10.97 -20.48
C THR A 482 21.58 10.39 -19.51
N VAL A 483 20.46 11.09 -19.26
CA VAL A 483 19.35 10.54 -18.47
C VAL A 483 18.71 9.36 -19.20
N CYS A 484 18.46 9.49 -20.51
CA CYS A 484 17.98 8.36 -21.31
C CYS A 484 18.93 7.17 -21.23
N GLU A 485 20.24 7.39 -21.32
CA GLU A 485 21.26 6.34 -21.17
C GLU A 485 21.24 5.70 -19.77
N ASN A 486 21.07 6.47 -18.70
CA ASN A 486 20.96 5.99 -17.32
C ASN A 486 19.73 5.08 -17.11
N TYR A 487 18.72 5.20 -17.98
CA TYR A 487 17.54 4.31 -18.02
C TYR A 487 17.63 3.26 -19.15
N ASN A 488 18.81 3.08 -19.78
CA ASN A 488 19.02 2.14 -20.90
C ASN A 488 18.12 2.40 -22.13
N MET A 489 17.78 3.65 -22.39
CA MET A 489 17.06 4.07 -23.59
C MET A 489 18.01 4.78 -24.56
N LYS A 490 18.13 4.27 -25.79
CA LYS A 490 18.93 4.87 -26.89
C LYS A 490 18.03 5.64 -27.86
N THR A 491 17.01 6.31 -27.35
CA THR A 491 16.06 7.09 -28.13
C THR A 491 15.78 8.42 -27.45
N ARG A 492 15.30 9.39 -28.22
CA ARG A 492 14.80 10.64 -27.62
C ARG A 492 13.49 10.35 -26.93
N ALA A 493 13.33 10.93 -25.75
CA ALA A 493 12.09 10.91 -25.00
C ALA A 493 11.70 12.34 -24.61
N TYR A 494 10.41 12.58 -24.50
CA TYR A 494 9.84 13.88 -24.18
C TYR A 494 8.95 13.73 -22.96
N ILE A 495 8.99 14.69 -22.07
CA ILE A 495 8.16 14.71 -20.87
C ILE A 495 7.52 16.08 -20.67
N ALA A 496 6.39 16.10 -20.00
CA ALA A 496 5.80 17.29 -19.38
C ALA A 496 5.31 16.94 -17.98
N VAL A 497 5.52 17.85 -17.03
CA VAL A 497 5.01 17.74 -15.66
C VAL A 497 4.22 19.00 -15.35
N ILE A 498 3.01 18.85 -14.84
CA ILE A 498 2.09 19.92 -14.48
C ILE A 498 1.68 19.75 -13.02
N ASP A 499 1.84 20.80 -12.24
CA ASP A 499 1.39 20.90 -10.85
C ASP A 499 -0.12 21.13 -10.82
N MET A 500 -0.89 20.13 -10.53
CA MET A 500 -2.36 20.17 -10.58
C MET A 500 -2.99 21.16 -9.58
N PRO A 501 -2.45 21.43 -8.39
CA PRO A 501 -3.00 22.45 -7.50
C PRO A 501 -3.18 23.81 -8.17
N TYR A 502 -2.22 24.25 -8.99
CA TYR A 502 -2.36 25.50 -9.75
C TYR A 502 -3.46 25.43 -10.81
N VAL A 503 -3.61 24.27 -11.46
CA VAL A 503 -4.68 24.05 -12.44
C VAL A 503 -6.06 24.10 -11.74
N TYR A 504 -6.20 23.51 -10.55
CA TYR A 504 -7.47 23.57 -9.80
C TYR A 504 -7.83 25.01 -9.41
N GLU A 505 -6.84 25.81 -9.03
CA GLU A 505 -7.06 27.20 -8.61
C GLU A 505 -7.37 28.12 -9.80
N MET A 506 -6.65 27.95 -10.91
CA MET A 506 -6.67 28.90 -12.04
C MET A 506 -7.67 28.54 -13.13
N SER A 507 -8.27 27.34 -13.10
CA SER A 507 -9.29 26.88 -14.08
C SER A 507 -10.61 27.61 -13.90
N SER A 508 -11.36 27.76 -14.99
CA SER A 508 -12.73 28.30 -14.94
C SER A 508 -13.58 27.76 -16.07
N PHE A 509 -14.72 27.20 -15.72
CA PHE A 509 -15.71 26.71 -16.70
C PHE A 509 -16.80 27.74 -17.04
N ASP A 510 -16.66 28.97 -16.56
CA ASP A 510 -17.58 30.04 -16.90
C ASP A 510 -17.43 30.43 -18.37
N LYS A 511 -18.41 30.05 -19.17
CA LYS A 511 -18.49 30.42 -20.56
C LYS A 511 -19.55 31.51 -20.72
N LYS A 512 -19.16 32.62 -21.37
CA LYS A 512 -20.09 33.67 -21.76
C LYS A 512 -20.35 33.56 -23.26
N TYR A 513 -21.63 33.58 -23.62
CA TYR A 513 -21.99 33.64 -25.03
C TYR A 513 -21.60 34.99 -25.63
N GLU A 514 -20.83 34.98 -26.70
CA GLU A 514 -20.61 36.14 -27.58
C GLU A 514 -21.34 35.90 -28.88
N GLY A 515 -22.14 36.88 -29.30
CA GLY A 515 -22.88 36.81 -30.57
C GLY A 515 -21.92 36.74 -31.75
N ILE A 516 -22.40 36.15 -32.85
CA ILE A 516 -21.65 36.12 -34.11
C ILE A 516 -21.34 37.55 -34.55
N ALA A 517 -20.08 37.75 -34.97
CA ALA A 517 -19.63 39.06 -35.43
C ALA A 517 -20.47 39.55 -36.65
N LYS A 518 -20.95 40.78 -36.55
CA LYS A 518 -21.80 41.40 -37.60
C LYS A 518 -20.99 42.07 -38.71
N PHE A 519 -19.74 42.43 -38.42
CA PHE A 519 -18.88 43.14 -39.36
C PHE A 519 -17.76 42.26 -39.89
N PRO A 520 -17.27 42.46 -41.12
CA PRO A 520 -16.22 41.64 -41.70
C PRO A 520 -14.90 41.84 -41.00
N ALA A 521 -14.08 40.76 -40.95
CA ALA A 521 -12.70 40.83 -40.53
C ALA A 521 -11.79 41.28 -41.68
N VAL A 522 -10.62 41.78 -41.31
CA VAL A 522 -9.56 42.11 -42.26
C VAL A 522 -8.28 41.44 -41.78
N SER A 523 -7.65 40.66 -42.66
CA SER A 523 -6.36 40.02 -42.37
C SER A 523 -5.20 40.82 -42.96
N ARG A 524 -4.06 40.73 -42.33
CA ARG A 524 -2.76 41.25 -42.80
C ARG A 524 -1.68 40.23 -42.47
N ASP A 525 -0.98 39.84 -43.53
CA ASP A 525 0.14 38.92 -43.39
C ASP A 525 1.44 39.72 -43.28
N ILE A 526 2.31 39.32 -42.40
CA ILE A 526 3.65 39.90 -42.25
C ILE A 526 4.69 38.78 -42.29
N SER A 527 5.74 38.99 -43.07
CA SER A 527 6.89 38.10 -43.08
C SER A 527 8.09 38.90 -42.53
N MET A 528 8.84 38.31 -41.64
CA MET A 528 9.87 38.99 -40.86
C MET A 528 11.16 38.19 -40.89
N VAL A 529 12.29 38.92 -40.88
CA VAL A 529 13.62 38.37 -40.60
C VAL A 529 13.92 38.58 -39.11
N VAL A 530 14.06 37.51 -38.39
CA VAL A 530 14.11 37.47 -36.92
C VAL A 530 15.43 36.85 -36.47
N PRO A 531 16.19 37.44 -35.57
CA PRO A 531 17.33 36.78 -34.92
C PRO A 531 16.95 35.43 -34.32
N LYS A 532 17.76 34.38 -34.51
CA LYS A 532 17.43 32.99 -34.06
C LYS A 532 17.21 32.87 -32.57
N ASP A 533 17.86 33.73 -31.77
CA ASP A 533 17.77 33.77 -30.31
C ASP A 533 16.48 34.40 -29.78
N ILE A 534 15.73 35.12 -30.65
CA ILE A 534 14.41 35.68 -30.28
C ILE A 534 13.33 34.58 -30.37
N PRO A 535 12.73 34.19 -29.24
CA PRO A 535 11.62 33.26 -29.25
C PRO A 535 10.40 33.85 -29.97
N VAL A 536 9.68 33.02 -30.70
CA VAL A 536 8.43 33.38 -31.39
C VAL A 536 7.39 33.98 -30.43
N GLY A 537 7.33 33.51 -29.19
CA GLY A 537 6.47 34.06 -28.14
C GLY A 537 6.68 35.57 -27.87
N LYS A 538 7.89 36.11 -28.10
CA LYS A 538 8.13 37.54 -27.96
C LYS A 538 7.50 38.35 -29.09
N ILE A 539 7.46 37.80 -30.29
CA ILE A 539 6.74 38.41 -31.43
C ILE A 539 5.23 38.47 -31.12
N GLU A 540 4.71 37.41 -30.59
CA GLU A 540 3.31 37.28 -30.21
C GLU A 540 2.93 38.26 -29.08
N GLU A 541 3.78 38.41 -28.05
CA GLU A 541 3.64 39.44 -27.01
C GLU A 541 3.61 40.87 -27.61
N ALA A 542 4.46 41.14 -28.59
CA ALA A 542 4.49 42.43 -29.29
C ALA A 542 3.16 42.65 -30.08
N ILE A 543 2.70 41.66 -30.81
CA ILE A 543 1.41 41.71 -31.52
C ILE A 543 0.27 41.98 -30.53
N GLU A 544 0.12 41.20 -29.48
CA GLU A 544 -0.97 41.35 -28.50
C GLU A 544 -0.96 42.73 -27.81
N SER A 545 0.22 43.19 -27.42
CA SER A 545 0.34 44.46 -26.66
C SER A 545 0.09 45.70 -27.54
N LYS A 546 0.37 45.63 -28.84
CA LYS A 546 0.36 46.81 -29.74
C LYS A 546 -0.80 46.83 -30.72
N ALA A 547 -1.40 45.69 -31.05
CA ALA A 547 -2.54 45.61 -32.00
C ALA A 547 -3.79 46.34 -31.51
N GLY A 548 -3.97 46.45 -30.18
CA GLY A 548 -5.11 47.15 -29.58
C GLY A 548 -6.41 46.32 -29.58
N LYS A 549 -7.56 47.00 -29.32
CA LYS A 549 -8.84 46.37 -29.05
C LYS A 549 -9.49 45.65 -30.23
N ASN A 550 -9.04 45.94 -31.44
CA ASN A 550 -9.56 45.39 -32.68
C ASN A 550 -8.84 44.12 -33.13
N LEU A 551 -7.83 43.66 -32.42
CA LEU A 551 -7.21 42.35 -32.68
C LEU A 551 -8.21 41.25 -32.39
N GLU A 552 -8.54 40.43 -33.40
CA GLU A 552 -9.38 39.26 -33.25
C GLU A 552 -8.55 37.99 -33.00
N SER A 553 -7.55 37.77 -33.84
CA SER A 553 -6.66 36.62 -33.75
C SER A 553 -5.35 36.89 -34.50
N TYR A 554 -4.38 36.06 -34.26
CA TYR A 554 -3.14 35.96 -35.05
C TYR A 554 -2.74 34.50 -35.14
N SER A 555 -2.06 34.11 -36.17
CA SER A 555 -1.55 32.76 -36.37
C SER A 555 -0.19 32.77 -37.05
N LEU A 556 0.74 32.01 -36.49
CA LEU A 556 1.98 31.66 -37.13
C LEU A 556 1.68 30.65 -38.23
N PHE A 557 2.06 30.93 -39.49
CA PHE A 557 1.81 30.01 -40.59
C PHE A 557 3.08 29.54 -41.30
N ASP A 558 4.23 30.24 -41.13
CA ASP A 558 5.48 29.79 -41.71
C ASP A 558 6.69 30.15 -40.86
N ILE A 559 7.66 29.22 -40.74
CA ILE A 559 9.02 29.45 -40.25
C ILE A 559 9.98 28.83 -41.24
N TYR A 560 10.90 29.63 -41.75
CA TYR A 560 11.88 29.16 -42.71
C TYR A 560 13.29 29.50 -42.25
N GLU A 561 14.16 28.51 -42.29
CA GLU A 561 15.59 28.59 -42.07
C GLU A 561 16.29 27.91 -43.26
N GLY A 562 17.00 28.65 -44.09
CA GLY A 562 17.68 28.11 -45.26
C GLY A 562 18.48 29.16 -46.03
N ASP A 563 19.03 28.79 -47.15
CA ASP A 563 20.01 29.54 -47.93
C ASP A 563 19.58 30.96 -48.32
N GLN A 564 18.30 31.29 -48.24
CA GLN A 564 17.78 32.63 -48.53
C GLN A 564 17.73 33.58 -47.33
N ILE A 565 18.14 33.09 -46.15
CA ILE A 565 18.16 33.87 -44.91
C ILE A 565 19.60 33.88 -44.40
N GLU A 566 20.07 35.05 -44.00
CA GLU A 566 21.42 35.23 -43.43
C GLU A 566 21.63 34.35 -42.20
N ASP A 567 22.83 33.80 -42.05
CA ASP A 567 23.22 33.01 -40.89
C ASP A 567 22.99 33.79 -39.59
N GLY A 568 22.34 33.14 -38.61
CA GLY A 568 21.95 33.79 -37.36
C GLY A 568 20.51 34.31 -37.35
N PHE A 569 19.81 34.27 -38.48
CA PHE A 569 18.41 34.68 -38.62
C PHE A 569 17.50 33.52 -39.06
N LYS A 570 16.21 33.75 -38.88
CA LYS A 570 15.10 32.90 -39.39
C LYS A 570 14.01 33.79 -39.98
N SER A 571 13.30 33.31 -40.99
CA SER A 571 12.09 33.97 -41.48
C SER A 571 10.90 33.46 -40.68
N VAL A 572 10.04 34.39 -40.24
CA VAL A 572 8.83 34.05 -39.46
C VAL A 572 7.66 34.81 -40.07
N ALA A 573 6.54 34.11 -40.38
CA ALA A 573 5.40 34.70 -40.99
C ALA A 573 4.13 34.54 -40.15
N TYR A 574 3.43 35.67 -39.95
CA TYR A 574 2.17 35.72 -39.19
C TYR A 574 1.05 36.30 -40.02
N SER A 575 -0.16 35.70 -39.88
CA SER A 575 -1.42 36.28 -40.28
C SER A 575 -2.10 36.92 -39.08
N ILE A 576 -2.41 38.21 -39.16
CA ILE A 576 -3.00 39.00 -38.08
C ILE A 576 -4.39 39.44 -38.53
N VAL A 577 -5.43 39.09 -37.77
CA VAL A 577 -6.82 39.34 -38.09
C VAL A 577 -7.37 40.44 -37.20
N PHE A 578 -7.95 41.46 -37.80
CA PHE A 578 -8.59 42.58 -37.12
C PHE A 578 -10.07 42.61 -37.38
N ARG A 579 -10.89 42.92 -36.36
CA ARG A 579 -12.31 43.11 -36.45
C ARG A 579 -12.80 44.07 -35.35
N ALA A 580 -13.71 44.97 -35.73
CA ALA A 580 -14.44 45.77 -34.74
C ALA A 580 -15.81 45.17 -34.45
N LYS A 581 -16.28 45.27 -33.19
CA LYS A 581 -17.60 44.76 -32.77
C LYS A 581 -18.77 45.65 -33.17
N ASP A 582 -18.50 46.91 -33.47
CA ASP A 582 -19.49 48.00 -33.63
C ASP A 582 -19.54 48.61 -35.06
N ARG A 583 -18.53 48.37 -35.91
CA ARG A 583 -18.43 48.93 -37.29
C ARG A 583 -17.50 48.11 -38.17
N THR A 584 -17.55 48.38 -39.48
CA THR A 584 -16.53 47.92 -40.43
C THR A 584 -15.25 48.72 -40.18
N LEU A 585 -14.10 48.07 -40.16
CA LEU A 585 -12.78 48.72 -40.00
C LEU A 585 -12.43 49.47 -41.29
N GLU A 586 -11.86 50.65 -41.12
CA GLU A 586 -11.22 51.42 -42.20
C GLU A 586 -9.72 51.09 -42.31
N ASP A 587 -9.14 51.28 -43.48
CA ASP A 587 -7.70 51.06 -43.72
C ASP A 587 -6.83 51.85 -42.75
N SER A 588 -7.23 53.03 -42.31
CA SER A 588 -6.55 53.89 -41.34
C SER A 588 -6.45 53.24 -39.95
N ASP A 589 -7.50 52.52 -39.52
CA ASP A 589 -7.53 51.79 -38.25
C ASP A 589 -6.47 50.67 -38.22
N ILE A 590 -6.45 49.91 -39.34
CA ILE A 590 -5.55 48.76 -39.50
C ILE A 590 -4.11 49.26 -39.65
N GLN A 591 -3.87 50.26 -40.47
CA GLN A 591 -2.52 50.81 -40.65
C GLN A 591 -1.94 51.38 -39.36
N SER A 592 -2.77 52.02 -38.53
CA SER A 592 -2.34 52.53 -37.22
C SER A 592 -1.92 51.41 -36.27
N ALA A 593 -2.67 50.28 -36.25
CA ALA A 593 -2.32 49.12 -35.43
C ALA A 593 -1.06 48.42 -35.95
N MET A 594 -0.98 48.19 -37.25
CA MET A 594 0.18 47.58 -37.91
C MET A 594 1.47 48.39 -37.66
N ASN A 595 1.40 49.72 -37.84
CA ASN A 595 2.57 50.57 -37.57
C ASN A 595 3.09 50.49 -36.12
N LYS A 596 2.20 50.33 -35.14
CA LYS A 596 2.60 50.13 -33.75
C LYS A 596 3.26 48.78 -33.53
N ILE A 597 2.71 47.72 -34.15
CA ILE A 597 3.29 46.36 -34.09
C ILE A 597 4.67 46.39 -34.73
N LEU A 598 4.79 46.89 -35.95
CA LEU A 598 6.08 46.95 -36.67
C LEU A 598 7.15 47.76 -35.91
N LYS A 599 6.78 48.89 -35.34
CA LYS A 599 7.71 49.69 -34.52
C LYS A 599 8.22 48.94 -33.28
N GLU A 600 7.36 48.15 -32.66
CA GLU A 600 7.78 47.34 -31.54
C GLU A 600 8.73 46.22 -31.97
N LEU A 601 8.42 45.55 -33.09
CA LEU A 601 9.25 44.51 -33.68
C LEU A 601 10.64 45.05 -34.09
N GLU A 602 10.67 46.23 -34.74
CA GLU A 602 11.90 46.93 -35.10
C GLU A 602 12.77 47.22 -33.84
N SER A 603 12.14 47.61 -32.72
CA SER A 603 12.85 47.85 -31.47
C SER A 603 13.52 46.60 -30.90
N MET A 604 13.09 45.42 -31.34
CA MET A 604 13.64 44.10 -30.98
C MET A 604 14.68 43.62 -32.01
N GLY A 605 15.00 44.40 -33.04
CA GLY A 605 15.91 44.00 -34.12
C GLY A 605 15.28 43.05 -35.14
N ILE A 606 13.96 43.09 -35.27
CA ILE A 606 13.19 42.30 -36.25
C ILE A 606 12.84 43.18 -37.42
N GLU A 607 13.18 42.76 -38.63
CA GLU A 607 12.94 43.50 -39.86
C GLU A 607 11.87 42.80 -40.73
N LEU A 608 11.09 43.60 -41.48
CA LEU A 608 10.20 43.00 -42.48
C LEU A 608 11.04 42.38 -43.59
N ARG A 609 10.63 41.19 -44.01
CA ARG A 609 11.19 40.57 -45.21
C ARG A 609 10.59 41.25 -46.45
N ALA A 610 11.46 41.79 -47.30
CA ALA A 610 11.05 42.42 -48.57
C ALA A 610 10.44 41.42 -49.57
#